data_67540aaf43c1eee83baad0ed9b017880
#
_entry.id   67540aaf43c1eee83baad0ed9b017880
#
_cell.length_a   1.000
_cell.length_b   1.000
_cell.length_c   1.000
_cell.angle_alpha   90.00
_cell.angle_beta   90.00
_cell.angle_gamma   90.00
#
_symmetry.space_group_name_H-M   'P 1'
#
loop_
_entity.id
_entity.type
_entity.pdbx_description
1 polymer ?
#
loop_
_entity_poly.entity_id
_entity_poly.type
_entity_poly.pdbx_seq_one_letter_code
_entity_poly.pdbx_strand_id
1 'polypeptide(L)'
;MSDDEDITFNKKQKTVHYGSLEEQERARLAAIAAAVRGDSGEPAPAGKDLAEIHVSNEYMELEEEVSKDKQALLEEFERRRKARQLNVSTDDGEVRKALRQLAEPVCLFGEGPAERRARLRDLLSFLGEDAIHKRMEEEEARLQQERGQEGTWYHEGPPELRTARLWLARYSLPRARARLRKEAEGRGGAVARQELQRRLATLGPAASQLGGRRPLASCSFSNDSKMLITASWSGEVKVWSVPSCDLLQELGGHAGPAGDAVFRPSALLPAHLVAPADPAHVIEPDSSARELAMASCGHDGSVKLWNFASADPLAELSGHAPHRVSRVAFHPSGRFLGTCCRDGSWRLWDAEAGMELLHQEGHTRPPHDLAFQGDGSVAATGGLDAFGRVWDLRTGRCVMFMEGHLKAVYSVSWSPCGWRLATGSGDNTARVWDLRTRQCLHTIPAHGSLISSVRWQRTQGLYLLTAGYDSTLRLWADRSWQPLNTLRGHDSRIMGLDVAHDDSYVATCSYDRTFKLWAPET
;
A
#
# COMPACT_ATOMS: atom_id res chain seq x y z
N MET A 1 9.81 -42.51 -30.13
CA MET A 1 8.59 -43.19 -29.79
C MET A 1 7.96 -42.25 -28.79
N SER A 2 7.36 -41.16 -29.22
CA SER A 2 6.13 -40.88 -30.01
C SER A 2 4.91 -41.43 -29.31
N ASP A 3 4.13 -40.53 -28.76
CA ASP A 3 2.67 -40.59 -28.91
C ASP A 3 2.14 -39.19 -28.55
N ASP A 4 1.98 -38.38 -29.60
CA ASP A 4 1.17 -37.18 -29.62
C ASP A 4 -0.29 -37.62 -29.79
N GLU A 5 -1.10 -37.44 -28.75
CA GLU A 5 -2.56 -37.54 -28.89
C GLU A 5 -3.14 -36.15 -29.26
N ASP A 6 -3.41 -36.00 -30.55
CA ASP A 6 -4.19 -34.92 -31.13
C ASP A 6 -5.64 -34.92 -30.61
N ILE A 7 -5.96 -33.99 -29.74
CA ILE A 7 -7.34 -33.67 -29.34
C ILE A 7 -7.96 -32.79 -30.42
N THR A 8 -8.66 -33.39 -31.36
CA THR A 8 -9.47 -32.69 -32.37
C THR A 8 -10.75 -32.15 -31.75
N PHE A 9 -10.80 -30.85 -31.53
CA PHE A 9 -12.04 -30.13 -31.20
C PHE A 9 -12.97 -30.08 -32.42
N ASN A 10 -14.03 -30.89 -32.41
CA ASN A 10 -15.13 -30.77 -33.35
C ASN A 10 -15.90 -29.47 -33.12
N LYS A 11 -15.57 -28.43 -33.86
CA LYS A 11 -16.39 -27.21 -33.98
C LYS A 11 -17.69 -27.56 -34.71
N LYS A 12 -18.80 -27.73 -33.99
CA LYS A 12 -20.14 -27.67 -34.57
C LYS A 12 -20.33 -26.31 -35.23
N GLN A 13 -20.37 -26.27 -36.55
CA GLN A 13 -20.75 -25.08 -37.31
C GLN A 13 -22.18 -24.68 -36.91
N LYS A 14 -22.31 -23.49 -36.31
CA LYS A 14 -23.63 -22.85 -36.15
C LYS A 14 -24.08 -22.42 -37.53
N THR A 15 -25.04 -23.14 -38.13
CA THR A 15 -25.75 -22.67 -39.30
C THR A 15 -26.68 -21.53 -38.88
N VAL A 16 -26.42 -20.34 -39.41
CA VAL A 16 -27.30 -19.17 -39.23
C VAL A 16 -28.38 -19.26 -40.32
N HIS A 17 -29.60 -19.60 -39.94
CA HIS A 17 -30.74 -19.59 -40.84
C HIS A 17 -31.36 -18.17 -40.88
N TYR A 18 -31.33 -17.55 -42.05
CA TYR A 18 -32.09 -16.36 -42.36
C TYR A 18 -33.46 -16.79 -42.87
N GLY A 19 -34.49 -16.80 -42.04
CA GLY A 19 -35.88 -17.06 -42.38
C GLY A 19 -36.82 -16.52 -41.33
N SER A 20 -38.09 -16.21 -41.68
CA SER A 20 -39.04 -15.71 -40.72
C SER A 20 -39.39 -16.80 -39.69
N LEU A 21 -39.64 -16.42 -38.47
CA LEU A 21 -40.03 -17.31 -37.36
C LEU A 21 -41.29 -18.13 -37.73
N GLU A 22 -42.19 -17.57 -38.52
CA GLU A 22 -43.40 -18.26 -39.01
C GLU A 22 -43.11 -19.42 -39.97
N GLU A 23 -42.07 -19.31 -40.83
CA GLU A 23 -41.65 -20.41 -41.71
C GLU A 23 -41.02 -21.55 -40.95
N GLN A 24 -40.25 -21.24 -39.90
CA GLN A 24 -39.66 -22.25 -38.99
C GLN A 24 -40.73 -23.00 -38.21
N GLU A 25 -41.76 -22.30 -37.72
CA GLU A 25 -42.90 -22.94 -37.03
C GLU A 25 -43.74 -23.78 -37.98
N ARG A 26 -44.02 -23.32 -39.22
CA ARG A 26 -44.71 -24.12 -40.24
C ARG A 26 -43.93 -25.38 -40.63
N ALA A 27 -42.60 -25.26 -40.75
CA ALA A 27 -41.75 -26.42 -41.03
C ALA A 27 -41.75 -27.44 -39.88
N ARG A 28 -41.73 -26.95 -38.63
CA ARG A 28 -41.81 -27.77 -37.41
C ARG A 28 -43.17 -28.46 -37.27
N LEU A 29 -44.26 -27.76 -37.51
CA LEU A 29 -45.62 -28.31 -37.50
C LEU A 29 -45.81 -29.33 -38.65
N ALA A 30 -45.26 -29.08 -39.84
CA ALA A 30 -45.29 -30.01 -40.94
C ALA A 30 -44.50 -31.29 -40.64
N ALA A 31 -43.35 -31.19 -39.98
CA ALA A 31 -42.53 -32.34 -39.55
C ALA A 31 -43.25 -33.19 -38.48
N ILE A 32 -43.97 -32.57 -37.55
CA ILE A 32 -44.78 -33.23 -36.52
C ILE A 32 -46.00 -33.91 -37.19
N ALA A 33 -46.65 -33.26 -38.14
CA ALA A 33 -47.78 -33.83 -38.88
C ALA A 33 -47.36 -35.00 -39.79
N ALA A 34 -46.14 -34.98 -40.34
CA ALA A 34 -45.57 -36.09 -41.10
C ALA A 34 -45.20 -37.28 -40.19
N ALA A 35 -44.74 -37.02 -38.98
CA ALA A 35 -44.45 -38.08 -38.00
C ALA A 35 -45.70 -38.76 -37.45
N VAL A 36 -46.84 -38.04 -37.41
CA VAL A 36 -48.14 -38.59 -36.97
C VAL A 36 -48.88 -39.35 -38.11
N ARG A 37 -48.50 -39.12 -39.37
CA ARG A 37 -49.03 -39.86 -40.58
C ARG A 37 -48.07 -40.92 -41.02
N GLY A 38 -47.50 -41.72 -40.11
CA GLY A 38 -46.67 -42.84 -40.42
C GLY A 38 -47.45 -43.89 -41.21
N ASP A 39 -47.36 -43.77 -42.54
CA ASP A 39 -47.70 -44.83 -43.45
C ASP A 39 -46.52 -45.78 -43.57
N SER A 40 -46.61 -46.91 -42.92
CA SER A 40 -45.65 -48.00 -43.04
C SER A 40 -46.39 -49.31 -43.22
N GLY A 41 -46.52 -49.69 -44.48
CA GLY A 41 -46.76 -51.09 -44.81
C GLY A 41 -45.48 -51.91 -44.71
N GLU A 42 -45.46 -52.81 -43.70
CA GLU A 42 -44.83 -54.13 -43.83
C GLU A 42 -45.26 -55.04 -42.67
N PRO A 43 -45.38 -56.40 -42.94
CA PRO A 43 -46.18 -57.28 -42.07
C PRO A 43 -45.36 -57.85 -40.93
N ALA A 44 -46.05 -58.08 -39.80
CA ALA A 44 -45.53 -58.66 -38.58
C ALA A 44 -45.13 -60.13 -38.67
N PRO A 45 -44.11 -60.59 -37.96
CA PRO A 45 -44.05 -61.93 -37.41
C PRO A 45 -44.61 -61.99 -36.01
N ALA A 46 -45.32 -63.08 -35.78
CA ALA A 46 -46.05 -63.39 -34.57
C ALA A 46 -45.20 -63.69 -33.35
N GLY A 47 -45.71 -63.27 -32.22
CA GLY A 47 -45.51 -63.91 -30.94
C GLY A 47 -44.21 -63.61 -30.17
N LYS A 48 -44.31 -62.68 -29.25
CA LYS A 48 -43.58 -62.72 -27.96
C LYS A 48 -44.32 -61.92 -26.89
N ASP A 49 -44.26 -62.42 -25.75
CA ASP A 49 -44.96 -62.18 -24.49
C ASP A 49 -45.19 -60.68 -24.09
N LEU A 50 -46.38 -60.46 -23.57
CA LEU A 50 -46.94 -59.21 -22.98
C LEU A 50 -46.27 -58.79 -21.66
N ALA A 51 -44.96 -58.99 -21.48
CA ALA A 51 -44.29 -58.68 -20.18
C ALA A 51 -43.23 -57.60 -20.22
N GLU A 52 -42.97 -56.95 -21.37
CA GLU A 52 -41.99 -55.85 -21.47
C GLU A 52 -42.57 -54.67 -22.31
N ILE A 53 -43.62 -54.01 -21.74
CA ILE A 53 -43.94 -52.66 -22.19
C ILE A 53 -43.10 -51.73 -21.34
N HIS A 54 -41.93 -51.39 -21.82
CA HIS A 54 -41.23 -50.21 -21.37
C HIS A 54 -42.03 -49.00 -21.82
N VAL A 55 -42.81 -48.45 -20.91
CA VAL A 55 -43.38 -47.13 -21.07
C VAL A 55 -42.20 -46.15 -21.13
N SER A 56 -41.87 -45.68 -22.32
CA SER A 56 -40.83 -44.68 -22.50
C SER A 56 -41.25 -43.39 -21.79
N ASN A 57 -40.46 -42.91 -20.85
CA ASN A 57 -40.69 -41.61 -20.18
C ASN A 57 -40.63 -40.42 -21.15
N GLU A 58 -40.27 -40.61 -22.41
CA GLU A 58 -40.16 -39.55 -23.43
C GLU A 58 -41.46 -38.77 -23.67
N TYR A 59 -42.62 -39.42 -23.56
CA TYR A 59 -43.93 -38.73 -23.72
C TYR A 59 -44.24 -37.81 -22.54
N MET A 60 -43.81 -38.14 -21.32
CA MET A 60 -44.01 -37.30 -20.14
C MET A 60 -43.06 -36.12 -20.15
N GLU A 61 -41.84 -36.27 -20.63
CA GLU A 61 -40.88 -35.17 -20.77
C GLU A 61 -41.32 -34.12 -21.79
N LEU A 62 -41.93 -34.54 -22.90
CA LEU A 62 -42.49 -33.62 -23.92
C LEU A 62 -43.70 -32.85 -23.43
N GLU A 63 -44.59 -33.45 -22.64
CA GLU A 63 -45.74 -32.75 -22.03
C GLU A 63 -45.29 -31.77 -20.93
N GLU A 64 -44.23 -32.12 -20.16
CA GLU A 64 -43.64 -31.22 -19.19
C GLU A 64 -42.90 -30.05 -19.83
N GLU A 65 -42.16 -30.25 -20.95
CA GLU A 65 -41.53 -29.16 -21.69
C GLU A 65 -42.55 -28.21 -22.32
N VAL A 66 -43.59 -28.72 -22.94
CA VAL A 66 -44.70 -27.91 -23.50
C VAL A 66 -45.45 -27.17 -22.40
N SER A 67 -45.60 -27.75 -21.23
CA SER A 67 -46.18 -27.10 -20.06
C SER A 67 -45.28 -25.97 -19.54
N LYS A 68 -43.97 -26.18 -19.45
CA LYS A 68 -42.97 -25.17 -19.05
C LYS A 68 -42.90 -24.01 -20.06
N ASP A 69 -42.94 -24.29 -21.36
CA ASP A 69 -42.96 -23.25 -22.40
C ASP A 69 -44.24 -22.40 -22.34
N LYS A 70 -45.40 -23.01 -22.07
CA LYS A 70 -46.66 -22.30 -21.87
C LYS A 70 -46.65 -21.44 -20.59
N GLN A 71 -46.06 -21.96 -19.51
CA GLN A 71 -45.89 -21.19 -18.28
C GLN A 71 -44.98 -20.00 -18.49
N ALA A 72 -43.83 -20.20 -19.15
CA ALA A 72 -42.88 -19.13 -19.46
C ALA A 72 -43.53 -18.02 -20.32
N LEU A 73 -44.37 -18.38 -21.29
CA LEU A 73 -45.14 -17.43 -22.09
C LEU A 73 -46.18 -16.65 -21.25
N LEU A 74 -46.88 -17.34 -20.36
CA LEU A 74 -47.84 -16.68 -19.45
C LEU A 74 -47.13 -15.71 -18.51
N GLU A 75 -45.98 -16.12 -17.93
CA GLU A 75 -45.18 -15.25 -17.08
C GLU A 75 -44.64 -14.04 -17.84
N GLU A 76 -44.27 -14.20 -19.12
CA GLU A 76 -43.86 -13.07 -19.96
C GLU A 76 -45.02 -12.12 -20.26
N PHE A 77 -46.23 -12.63 -20.51
CA PHE A 77 -47.40 -11.82 -20.70
C PHE A 77 -47.79 -11.05 -19.42
N GLU A 78 -47.76 -11.71 -18.28
CA GLU A 78 -47.98 -11.06 -16.99
C GLU A 78 -46.95 -9.99 -16.69
N ARG A 79 -45.65 -10.26 -16.97
CA ARG A 79 -44.57 -9.30 -16.84
C ARG A 79 -44.78 -8.08 -17.71
N ARG A 80 -45.10 -8.27 -18.98
CA ARG A 80 -45.42 -7.15 -19.90
C ARG A 80 -46.65 -6.36 -19.45
N ARG A 81 -47.65 -7.03 -18.86
CA ARG A 81 -48.84 -6.38 -18.27
C ARG A 81 -48.46 -5.54 -17.05
N LYS A 82 -47.66 -6.08 -16.14
CA LYS A 82 -47.09 -5.37 -14.98
C LYS A 82 -46.26 -4.18 -15.43
N ALA A 83 -45.34 -4.36 -16.39
CA ALA A 83 -44.51 -3.28 -16.91
C ALA A 83 -45.34 -2.08 -17.43
N ARG A 84 -46.52 -2.30 -18.04
CA ARG A 84 -47.42 -1.23 -18.51
C ARG A 84 -48.10 -0.49 -17.37
N GLN A 85 -48.30 -1.12 -16.22
CA GLN A 85 -48.95 -0.52 -15.05
C GLN A 85 -47.97 0.29 -14.18
N LEU A 86 -46.65 -0.01 -14.29
CA LEU A 86 -45.61 0.66 -13.54
C LEU A 86 -45.46 2.13 -13.94
N ASN A 87 -45.62 3.01 -12.97
CA ASN A 87 -45.43 4.44 -13.16
C ASN A 87 -43.97 4.82 -12.92
N VAL A 88 -43.19 4.98 -13.98
CA VAL A 88 -41.78 5.37 -13.93
C VAL A 88 -41.66 6.86 -14.26
N SER A 89 -40.84 7.58 -13.50
CA SER A 89 -40.59 9.01 -13.68
C SER A 89 -40.23 9.38 -15.13
N THR A 90 -40.72 10.53 -15.56
CA THR A 90 -40.39 11.10 -16.86
C THR A 90 -39.06 11.83 -16.88
N ASP A 91 -38.51 12.16 -15.71
CA ASP A 91 -37.20 12.78 -15.58
C ASP A 91 -36.09 11.76 -15.80
N ASP A 92 -35.24 12.01 -16.83
CA ASP A 92 -34.08 11.17 -17.13
C ASP A 92 -33.03 11.14 -15.98
N GLY A 93 -32.96 12.20 -15.18
CA GLY A 93 -32.10 12.26 -14.00
C GLY A 93 -32.50 11.25 -12.93
N GLU A 94 -33.80 11.10 -12.67
CA GLU A 94 -34.34 10.12 -11.71
C GLU A 94 -34.23 8.70 -12.25
N VAL A 95 -34.45 8.49 -13.54
CA VAL A 95 -34.27 7.19 -14.21
C VAL A 95 -32.79 6.71 -14.08
N ARG A 96 -31.82 7.61 -14.28
CA ARG A 96 -30.39 7.29 -14.10
C ARG A 96 -30.04 6.99 -12.65
N LYS A 97 -30.67 7.67 -11.68
CA LYS A 97 -30.47 7.36 -10.25
C LYS A 97 -31.03 5.98 -9.91
N ALA A 98 -32.23 5.67 -10.37
CA ALA A 98 -32.85 4.36 -10.15
C ALA A 98 -32.04 3.20 -10.78
N LEU A 99 -31.53 3.38 -11.99
CA LEU A 99 -30.64 2.38 -12.61
C LEU A 99 -29.33 2.18 -11.83
N ARG A 100 -28.73 3.25 -11.26
CA ARG A 100 -27.56 3.12 -10.39
C ARG A 100 -27.88 2.35 -9.11
N GLN A 101 -29.03 2.60 -8.51
CA GLN A 101 -29.46 1.89 -7.31
C GLN A 101 -29.70 0.40 -7.57
N LEU A 102 -30.15 0.05 -8.79
CA LEU A 102 -30.28 -1.34 -9.22
C LEU A 102 -28.94 -1.98 -9.63
N ALA A 103 -27.82 -1.25 -9.58
CA ALA A 103 -26.49 -1.65 -10.04
C ALA A 103 -26.44 -2.01 -11.54
N GLU A 104 -27.34 -1.41 -12.33
CA GLU A 104 -27.40 -1.58 -13.78
C GLU A 104 -26.63 -0.47 -14.50
N PRO A 105 -26.12 -0.71 -15.73
CA PRO A 105 -25.49 0.31 -16.53
C PRO A 105 -26.41 1.51 -16.75
N VAL A 106 -25.94 2.72 -16.43
CA VAL A 106 -26.74 3.94 -16.53
C VAL A 106 -27.13 4.26 -17.96
N CYS A 107 -26.23 4.01 -18.93
CA CYS A 107 -26.45 4.23 -20.36
C CYS A 107 -25.86 3.09 -21.15
N LEU A 108 -26.57 2.58 -22.12
CA LEU A 108 -26.08 1.67 -23.14
C LEU A 108 -25.73 2.44 -24.42
N PHE A 109 -24.87 1.88 -25.25
CA PHE A 109 -24.47 2.53 -26.51
C PHE A 109 -25.68 2.67 -27.45
N GLY A 110 -25.96 3.89 -27.90
CA GLY A 110 -27.09 4.22 -28.77
C GLY A 110 -28.44 4.38 -28.08
N GLU A 111 -28.51 4.23 -26.73
CA GLU A 111 -29.76 4.30 -25.98
C GLU A 111 -30.21 5.75 -25.70
N GLY A 112 -31.42 6.09 -26.16
CA GLY A 112 -32.06 7.38 -25.86
C GLY A 112 -32.78 7.42 -24.50
N PRO A 113 -33.23 8.62 -24.03
CA PRO A 113 -33.93 8.76 -22.75
C PRO A 113 -35.22 7.93 -22.65
N ALA A 114 -35.94 7.77 -23.77
CA ALA A 114 -37.16 6.98 -23.82
C ALA A 114 -36.90 5.47 -23.68
N GLU A 115 -35.87 4.98 -24.33
CA GLU A 115 -35.45 3.58 -24.27
C GLU A 115 -34.89 3.20 -22.89
N ARG A 116 -34.14 4.12 -22.28
CA ARG A 116 -33.65 3.96 -20.90
C ARG A 116 -34.78 3.81 -19.90
N ARG A 117 -35.87 4.60 -20.10
CA ARG A 117 -37.08 4.54 -19.30
C ARG A 117 -37.82 3.22 -19.51
N ALA A 118 -37.88 2.72 -20.75
CA ALA A 118 -38.47 1.43 -21.06
C ALA A 118 -37.69 0.30 -20.39
N ARG A 119 -36.35 0.33 -20.47
CA ARG A 119 -35.48 -0.62 -19.81
C ARG A 119 -35.65 -0.64 -18.28
N LEU A 120 -35.74 0.52 -17.63
CA LEU A 120 -35.99 0.58 -16.19
C LEU A 120 -37.35 -0.04 -15.84
N ARG A 121 -38.38 0.19 -16.68
CA ARG A 121 -39.71 -0.38 -16.50
C ARG A 121 -39.69 -1.92 -16.63
N ASP A 122 -38.97 -2.44 -17.58
CA ASP A 122 -38.79 -3.88 -17.77
C ASP A 122 -38.05 -4.50 -16.60
N LEU A 123 -37.00 -3.86 -16.11
CA LEU A 123 -36.26 -4.30 -14.92
C LEU A 123 -37.13 -4.33 -13.67
N LEU A 124 -37.90 -3.28 -13.42
CA LEU A 124 -38.81 -3.22 -12.27
C LEU A 124 -39.96 -4.25 -12.40
N SER A 125 -40.41 -4.57 -13.62
CA SER A 125 -41.42 -5.63 -13.84
C SER A 125 -40.88 -7.03 -13.51
N PHE A 126 -39.55 -7.22 -13.61
CA PHE A 126 -38.86 -8.48 -13.26
C PHE A 126 -38.53 -8.54 -11.78
N LEU A 127 -37.96 -7.47 -11.21
CA LEU A 127 -37.46 -7.43 -9.83
C LEU A 127 -38.56 -7.08 -8.80
N GLY A 128 -39.66 -6.47 -9.24
CA GLY A 128 -40.72 -5.92 -8.38
C GLY A 128 -40.55 -4.43 -8.09
N GLU A 129 -41.65 -3.75 -7.74
CA GLU A 129 -41.65 -2.31 -7.44
C GLU A 129 -40.77 -1.95 -6.26
N ASP A 130 -40.68 -2.84 -5.26
CA ASP A 130 -39.91 -2.64 -4.04
C ASP A 130 -38.43 -2.99 -4.20
N ALA A 131 -37.99 -3.38 -5.40
CA ALA A 131 -36.60 -3.82 -5.62
C ALA A 131 -35.57 -2.73 -5.31
N ILE A 132 -35.89 -1.48 -5.56
CA ILE A 132 -35.04 -0.33 -5.23
C ILE A 132 -34.93 -0.17 -3.70
N HIS A 133 -36.07 -0.25 -3.00
CA HIS A 133 -36.10 -0.16 -1.54
C HIS A 133 -35.35 -1.31 -0.89
N LYS A 134 -35.58 -2.54 -1.31
CA LYS A 134 -34.88 -3.72 -0.79
C LYS A 134 -33.36 -3.62 -0.98
N ARG A 135 -32.91 -3.17 -2.15
CA ARG A 135 -31.48 -2.98 -2.37
C ARG A 135 -30.88 -1.86 -1.52
N MET A 136 -31.62 -0.77 -1.31
CA MET A 136 -31.18 0.29 -0.40
C MET A 136 -31.08 -0.23 1.05
N GLU A 137 -32.05 -1.01 1.50
CA GLU A 137 -32.03 -1.64 2.82
C GLU A 137 -30.90 -2.66 2.94
N GLU A 138 -30.65 -3.47 1.90
CA GLU A 138 -29.52 -4.41 1.85
C GLU A 138 -28.17 -3.68 1.87
N GLU A 139 -28.04 -2.57 1.15
CA GLU A 139 -26.84 -1.76 1.12
C GLU A 139 -26.61 -1.03 2.45
N GLU A 140 -27.68 -0.52 3.07
CA GLU A 140 -27.64 0.04 4.42
C GLU A 140 -27.32 -1.02 5.47
N ALA A 141 -27.92 -2.20 5.38
CA ALA A 141 -27.61 -3.33 6.26
C ALA A 141 -26.17 -3.81 6.08
N ARG A 142 -25.68 -3.86 4.83
CA ARG A 142 -24.29 -4.18 4.53
C ARG A 142 -23.34 -3.12 5.08
N LEU A 143 -23.67 -1.83 4.90
CA LEU A 143 -22.89 -0.73 5.48
C LEU A 143 -22.92 -0.74 7.02
N GLN A 144 -24.06 -1.10 7.62
CA GLN A 144 -24.16 -1.31 9.07
C GLN A 144 -23.39 -2.54 9.52
N GLN A 145 -23.39 -3.60 8.75
CA GLN A 145 -22.62 -4.81 9.02
C GLN A 145 -21.11 -4.57 8.82
N GLU A 146 -20.72 -3.78 7.80
CA GLU A 146 -19.35 -3.31 7.60
C GLU A 146 -18.92 -2.34 8.72
N ARG A 147 -19.83 -1.49 9.22
CA ARG A 147 -19.59 -0.66 10.42
C ARG A 147 -19.55 -1.49 11.71
N GLY A 148 -20.32 -2.55 11.80
CA GLY A 148 -20.32 -3.50 12.94
C GLY A 148 -19.17 -4.50 12.86
N GLN A 149 -18.65 -4.80 11.66
CA GLN A 149 -17.40 -5.48 11.38
C GLN A 149 -16.21 -4.51 11.27
N GLU A 150 -16.35 -3.25 11.75
CA GLU A 150 -15.18 -2.47 12.11
C GLU A 150 -14.42 -3.32 13.11
N GLY A 151 -13.48 -4.10 12.54
CA GLY A 151 -12.79 -5.16 13.22
C GLY A 151 -12.30 -4.67 14.57
N THR A 152 -12.36 -5.51 15.55
CA THR A 152 -11.73 -5.30 16.86
C THR A 152 -10.34 -4.75 16.59
N TRP A 153 -10.21 -3.43 16.70
CA TRP A 153 -8.95 -2.74 16.52
C TRP A 153 -8.13 -3.04 17.75
N TYR A 154 -7.20 -3.98 17.60
CA TYR A 154 -6.27 -4.35 18.65
C TYR A 154 -5.26 -3.19 18.82
N HIS A 155 -5.68 -2.14 19.46
CA HIS A 155 -4.81 -1.12 19.97
C HIS A 155 -5.09 -0.95 21.46
N GLU A 156 -4.03 -1.00 22.23
CA GLU A 156 -4.06 -0.72 23.65
C GLU A 156 -3.34 0.59 23.91
N GLY A 157 -3.79 1.32 24.89
CA GLY A 157 -3.15 2.56 25.29
C GLY A 157 -3.77 3.15 26.56
N PRO A 158 -2.97 3.90 27.31
CA PRO A 158 -3.42 4.60 28.51
C PRO A 158 -4.40 5.73 28.17
N PRO A 159 -5.11 6.30 29.17
CA PRO A 159 -6.05 7.40 28.95
C PRO A 159 -5.41 8.64 28.31
N GLU A 160 -4.10 8.83 28.49
CA GLU A 160 -3.29 9.89 27.87
C GLU A 160 -3.26 9.80 26.34
N LEU A 161 -3.53 8.64 25.77
CA LEU A 161 -3.64 8.46 24.32
C LEU A 161 -4.69 9.39 23.70
N ARG A 162 -5.80 9.66 24.40
CA ARG A 162 -6.83 10.59 23.92
C ARG A 162 -6.28 12.00 23.80
N THR A 163 -5.52 12.46 24.79
CA THR A 163 -4.89 13.79 24.78
C THR A 163 -3.84 13.89 23.69
N ALA A 164 -3.04 12.85 23.50
CA ALA A 164 -2.07 12.75 22.41
C ALA A 164 -2.73 12.81 21.03
N ARG A 165 -3.84 12.10 20.81
CA ARG A 165 -4.62 12.13 19.56
C ARG A 165 -5.20 13.51 19.26
N LEU A 166 -5.72 14.21 20.27
CA LEU A 166 -6.19 15.59 20.12
C LEU A 166 -5.04 16.54 19.78
N TRP A 167 -3.89 16.36 20.41
CA TRP A 167 -2.70 17.13 20.12
C TRP A 167 -2.21 16.86 18.68
N LEU A 168 -2.14 15.59 18.25
CA LEU A 168 -1.79 15.19 16.89
C LEU A 168 -2.75 15.78 15.86
N ALA A 169 -4.04 15.85 16.15
CA ALA A 169 -5.01 16.48 15.27
C ALA A 169 -4.74 17.97 15.12
N ARG A 170 -4.50 18.68 16.22
CA ARG A 170 -4.16 20.12 16.21
C ARG A 170 -2.85 20.41 15.48
N TYR A 171 -1.86 19.52 15.60
CA TYR A 171 -0.58 19.64 14.92
C TYR A 171 -0.68 19.37 13.43
N SER A 172 -1.38 18.29 13.02
CA SER A 172 -1.38 17.79 11.66
C SER A 172 -2.32 18.55 10.71
N LEU A 173 -3.50 18.98 11.17
CA LEU A 173 -4.49 19.64 10.30
C LEU A 173 -3.99 20.92 9.62
N PRO A 174 -3.33 21.87 10.31
CA PRO A 174 -2.78 23.05 9.65
C PRO A 174 -1.68 22.70 8.64
N ARG A 175 -0.84 21.72 8.97
CA ARG A 175 0.25 21.25 8.08
C ARG A 175 -0.29 20.57 6.82
N ALA A 176 -1.29 19.73 6.96
CA ALA A 176 -1.97 19.11 5.83
C ALA A 176 -2.59 20.16 4.92
N ARG A 177 -3.25 21.19 5.50
CA ARG A 177 -3.82 22.31 4.73
C ARG A 177 -2.73 23.10 3.98
N ALA A 178 -1.61 23.38 4.63
CA ALA A 178 -0.48 24.09 4.01
C ALA A 178 0.14 23.27 2.88
N ARG A 179 0.33 21.96 3.08
CA ARG A 179 0.82 21.05 2.05
C ARG A 179 -0.10 21.00 0.83
N LEU A 180 -1.40 20.85 1.04
CA LEU A 180 -2.38 20.83 -0.05
C LEU A 180 -2.39 22.14 -0.84
N ARG A 181 -2.25 23.29 -0.15
CA ARG A 181 -2.11 24.60 -0.81
C ARG A 181 -0.84 24.66 -1.66
N LYS A 182 0.31 24.29 -1.09
CA LYS A 182 1.60 24.25 -1.80
C LYS A 182 1.55 23.33 -3.03
N GLU A 183 0.84 22.23 -2.94
CA GLU A 183 0.67 21.28 -4.05
C GLU A 183 -0.25 21.86 -5.15
N ALA A 184 -1.30 22.60 -4.78
CA ALA A 184 -2.19 23.27 -5.72
C ALA A 184 -1.47 24.40 -6.47
N GLU A 185 -0.52 25.08 -5.84
CA GLU A 185 0.33 26.11 -6.44
C GLU A 185 1.34 25.53 -7.45
N GLY A 186 1.53 24.22 -7.45
CA GLY A 186 2.36 23.48 -8.40
C GLY A 186 3.79 23.24 -7.90
N ARG A 187 4.31 22.07 -8.24
CA ARG A 187 5.70 21.70 -7.99
C ARG A 187 6.58 22.35 -9.05
N GLY A 188 7.75 22.82 -8.64
CA GLY A 188 8.76 23.54 -9.40
C GLY A 188 8.83 23.19 -10.89
N GLY A 189 9.10 24.21 -11.71
CA GLY A 189 9.03 24.14 -13.16
C GLY A 189 9.84 22.99 -13.76
N ALA A 190 9.54 22.66 -15.02
CA ALA A 190 10.25 21.62 -15.77
C ALA A 190 11.78 21.85 -15.80
N VAL A 191 12.22 23.09 -15.82
CA VAL A 191 13.63 23.49 -15.82
C VAL A 191 14.34 23.07 -14.53
N ALA A 192 13.77 23.39 -13.37
CA ALA A 192 14.37 23.02 -12.08
C ALA A 192 14.49 21.49 -11.92
N ARG A 193 13.50 20.74 -12.43
CA ARG A 193 13.54 19.28 -12.44
C ARG A 193 14.65 18.75 -13.35
N GLN A 194 14.82 19.33 -14.54
CA GLN A 194 15.85 18.93 -15.47
C GLN A 194 17.25 19.23 -14.94
N GLU A 195 17.42 20.37 -14.28
CA GLU A 195 18.68 20.73 -13.62
C GLU A 195 19.05 19.78 -12.48
N LEU A 196 18.06 19.44 -11.63
CA LEU A 196 18.25 18.45 -10.59
C LEU A 196 18.63 17.07 -11.17
N GLN A 197 17.98 16.66 -12.26
CA GLN A 197 18.32 15.38 -12.92
C GLN A 197 19.75 15.37 -13.45
N ARG A 198 20.24 16.50 -13.99
CA ARG A 198 21.64 16.64 -14.41
C ARG A 198 22.60 16.51 -13.23
N ARG A 199 22.32 17.20 -12.11
CA ARG A 199 23.10 17.07 -10.88
C ARG A 199 23.14 15.64 -10.33
N LEU A 200 22.01 14.94 -10.37
CA LEU A 200 21.92 13.55 -9.89
C LEU A 200 22.66 12.56 -10.82
N ALA A 201 22.77 12.86 -12.10
CA ALA A 201 23.54 12.05 -13.04
C ALA A 201 25.05 12.10 -12.78
N THR A 202 25.55 13.22 -12.21
CA THR A 202 26.99 13.40 -11.85
C THR A 202 27.30 13.00 -10.41
N LEU A 203 26.37 12.36 -9.69
CA LEU A 203 26.61 11.88 -8.32
C LEU A 203 27.76 10.89 -8.30
N GLY A 204 28.78 11.20 -7.50
CA GLY A 204 29.97 10.38 -7.27
C GLY A 204 30.28 10.20 -5.78
N PRO A 205 31.22 9.32 -5.42
CA PRO A 205 31.65 9.12 -4.03
C PRO A 205 32.44 10.34 -3.55
N ALA A 206 31.93 11.07 -2.56
CA ALA A 206 32.59 12.24 -1.97
C ALA A 206 33.49 11.85 -0.79
N ALA A 207 33.03 10.97 0.07
CA ALA A 207 33.78 10.50 1.23
C ALA A 207 33.47 9.04 1.57
N SER A 208 34.40 8.35 2.18
CA SER A 208 34.23 6.99 2.69
C SER A 208 34.93 6.85 4.01
N GLN A 209 34.22 6.42 5.06
CA GLN A 209 34.76 6.32 6.40
C GLN A 209 34.38 4.98 7.06
N LEU A 210 35.27 4.46 7.90
CA LEU A 210 35.01 3.27 8.69
C LEU A 210 34.09 3.66 9.87
N GLY A 211 32.82 3.20 9.86
CA GLY A 211 31.83 3.58 10.88
C GLY A 211 31.88 2.73 12.15
N GLY A 212 32.42 1.52 12.11
CA GLY A 212 32.41 0.65 13.28
C GLY A 212 33.24 -0.62 13.13
N ARG A 213 33.40 -1.36 14.24
CA ARG A 213 34.10 -2.65 14.26
C ARG A 213 33.32 -3.78 13.61
N ARG A 214 31.97 -3.67 13.62
CA ARG A 214 31.03 -4.62 13.00
C ARG A 214 30.21 -3.92 11.92
N PRO A 215 29.42 -4.66 11.12
CA PRO A 215 28.58 -4.08 10.09
C PRO A 215 27.69 -2.95 10.60
N LEU A 216 27.45 -1.95 9.75
CA LEU A 216 26.53 -0.86 10.02
C LEU A 216 25.10 -1.30 9.66
N ALA A 217 24.16 -1.02 10.55
CA ALA A 217 22.74 -1.35 10.37
C ALA A 217 21.94 -0.22 9.71
N SER A 218 22.22 1.01 10.12
CA SER A 218 21.49 2.19 9.62
C SER A 218 22.37 3.42 9.62
N CYS A 219 21.94 4.42 8.86
CA CYS A 219 22.46 5.78 8.89
C CYS A 219 21.31 6.78 8.71
N SER A 220 21.39 7.93 9.36
CA SER A 220 20.41 9.00 9.26
C SER A 220 21.06 10.37 9.35
N PHE A 221 20.63 11.32 8.51
CA PHE A 221 21.06 12.72 8.60
C PHE A 221 20.28 13.48 9.64
N SER A 222 20.93 14.46 10.25
CA SER A 222 20.26 15.53 11.00
C SER A 222 19.46 16.44 10.05
N ASN A 223 18.54 17.19 10.61
CA ASN A 223 17.67 18.07 9.81
C ASN A 223 18.42 19.26 9.19
N ASP A 224 19.53 19.67 9.80
CA ASP A 224 20.43 20.71 9.29
C ASP A 224 21.47 20.20 8.27
N SER A 225 21.43 18.90 7.94
CA SER A 225 22.35 18.22 7.01
C SER A 225 23.84 18.25 7.42
N LYS A 226 24.15 18.70 8.64
CA LYS A 226 25.54 18.86 9.13
C LYS A 226 26.06 17.67 9.91
N MET A 227 25.18 16.77 10.31
CA MET A 227 25.54 15.59 11.09
C MET A 227 24.95 14.33 10.46
N LEU A 228 25.67 13.22 10.64
CA LEU A 228 25.23 11.88 10.28
C LEU A 228 25.33 10.99 11.52
N ILE A 229 24.29 10.23 11.83
CA ILE A 229 24.33 9.18 12.87
C ILE A 229 24.39 7.82 12.22
N THR A 230 25.17 6.93 12.77
CA THR A 230 25.32 5.53 12.31
C THR A 230 25.12 4.58 13.48
N ALA A 231 24.35 3.52 13.26
CA ALA A 231 24.19 2.42 14.20
C ALA A 231 24.94 1.19 13.73
N SER A 232 25.70 0.55 14.62
CA SER A 232 26.52 -0.62 14.34
C SER A 232 26.03 -1.87 15.08
N TRP A 233 26.29 -3.02 14.49
CA TRP A 233 26.05 -4.31 15.16
C TRP A 233 26.98 -4.58 16.35
N SER A 234 27.95 -3.70 16.61
CA SER A 234 28.73 -3.72 17.86
C SER A 234 27.92 -3.16 19.06
N GLY A 235 26.75 -2.54 18.84
CA GLY A 235 26.00 -1.83 19.88
C GLY A 235 26.40 -0.37 20.01
N GLU A 236 27.41 0.06 19.25
CA GLU A 236 27.87 1.45 19.22
C GLU A 236 27.01 2.29 18.27
N VAL A 237 26.68 3.49 18.69
CA VAL A 237 26.06 4.53 17.87
C VAL A 237 27.03 5.69 17.78
N LYS A 238 27.33 6.17 16.58
CA LYS A 238 28.33 7.22 16.36
C LYS A 238 27.72 8.37 15.59
N VAL A 239 28.10 9.58 16.00
CA VAL A 239 27.71 10.83 15.35
C VAL A 239 28.92 11.40 14.63
N TRP A 240 28.73 11.77 13.39
CA TRP A 240 29.76 12.23 12.47
C TRP A 240 29.44 13.62 11.93
N SER A 241 30.44 14.44 11.72
CA SER A 241 30.34 15.71 11.01
C SER A 241 30.19 15.49 9.50
N VAL A 242 29.40 16.29 8.82
CA VAL A 242 29.27 16.31 7.37
C VAL A 242 29.69 17.69 6.87
N PRO A 243 30.57 17.79 5.84
CA PRO A 243 31.12 16.71 4.99
C PRO A 243 32.43 16.08 5.47
N SER A 244 33.05 16.57 6.53
CA SER A 244 34.41 16.18 6.93
C SER A 244 34.53 14.72 7.40
N CYS A 245 33.41 14.09 7.81
CA CYS A 245 33.36 12.74 8.36
C CYS A 245 34.16 12.56 9.65
N ASP A 246 34.37 13.63 10.43
CA ASP A 246 34.99 13.58 11.74
C ASP A 246 34.03 13.00 12.76
N LEU A 247 34.56 12.17 13.68
CA LEU A 247 33.75 11.63 14.78
C LEU A 247 33.49 12.73 15.82
N LEU A 248 32.21 13.10 15.98
CA LEU A 248 31.78 14.10 16.97
C LEU A 248 31.52 13.47 18.33
N GLN A 249 30.81 12.34 18.35
CA GLN A 249 30.40 11.68 19.59
C GLN A 249 30.24 10.18 19.38
N GLU A 250 30.64 9.40 20.37
CA GLU A 250 30.44 7.97 20.44
C GLU A 250 29.50 7.65 21.61
N LEU A 251 28.38 6.98 21.29
CA LEU A 251 27.33 6.63 22.22
C LEU A 251 27.37 5.11 22.41
N GLY A 252 27.74 4.68 23.59
CA GLY A 252 27.78 3.26 23.95
C GLY A 252 26.66 2.92 24.92
N GLY A 253 26.16 1.70 24.88
CA GLY A 253 25.19 1.31 25.92
C GLY A 253 24.20 0.23 25.51
N HIS A 254 24.07 -0.12 24.24
CA HIS A 254 23.31 -1.29 23.86
C HIS A 254 24.11 -2.56 24.15
N ALA A 255 23.46 -3.51 24.86
CA ALA A 255 24.06 -4.81 25.20
C ALA A 255 24.15 -5.75 23.98
N GLY A 256 23.40 -5.45 22.92
CA GLY A 256 23.35 -6.19 21.67
C GLY A 256 23.55 -5.29 20.44
N PRO A 257 23.40 -5.85 19.22
CA PRO A 257 23.46 -5.08 18.00
C PRO A 257 22.48 -3.91 17.99
N ALA A 258 22.94 -2.71 17.68
CA ALA A 258 22.07 -1.58 17.43
C ALA A 258 21.37 -1.76 16.07
N GLY A 259 20.06 -1.64 16.03
CA GLY A 259 19.24 -1.82 14.86
C GLY A 259 19.07 -0.54 14.04
N ASP A 260 18.85 0.59 14.74
CA ASP A 260 18.63 1.87 14.11
C ASP A 260 18.98 3.02 15.05
N ALA A 261 19.29 4.18 14.46
CA ALA A 261 19.49 5.42 15.19
C ALA A 261 19.04 6.61 14.34
N VAL A 262 18.30 7.53 14.95
CA VAL A 262 17.72 8.68 14.27
C VAL A 262 17.84 9.96 15.09
N PHE A 263 17.98 11.10 14.41
CA PHE A 263 17.94 12.41 15.05
C PHE A 263 16.50 12.86 15.29
N ARG A 264 16.31 13.59 16.39
CA ARG A 264 15.08 14.38 16.59
C ARG A 264 15.00 15.47 15.51
N PRO A 265 13.83 15.77 14.93
CA PRO A 265 13.72 16.79 13.88
C PRO A 265 14.18 18.20 14.29
N SER A 266 14.19 18.51 15.56
CA SER A 266 14.70 19.79 16.10
C SER A 266 16.19 19.78 16.47
N ALA A 267 16.88 18.63 16.35
CA ALA A 267 18.29 18.53 16.69
C ALA A 267 19.17 19.28 15.67
N LEU A 268 19.93 20.23 16.17
CA LEU A 268 20.90 21.02 15.40
C LEU A 268 22.30 20.73 15.91
N LEU A 269 23.32 20.99 15.09
CA LEU A 269 24.71 20.82 15.48
C LEU A 269 25.06 21.80 16.62
N PRO A 270 25.38 21.31 17.84
CA PRO A 270 25.70 22.18 18.96
C PRO A 270 27.07 22.86 18.77
N ALA A 271 27.19 24.08 19.25
CA ALA A 271 28.40 24.88 19.13
C ALA A 271 29.63 24.23 19.80
N HIS A 272 29.45 23.52 20.90
CA HIS A 272 30.54 22.86 21.64
C HIS A 272 31.14 21.64 20.91
N LEU A 273 30.42 21.05 19.95
CA LEU A 273 30.93 19.95 19.11
C LEU A 273 31.64 20.45 17.85
N VAL A 274 31.49 21.74 17.52
CA VAL A 274 32.31 22.37 16.47
C VAL A 274 33.67 22.66 17.07
N ALA A 275 34.75 22.13 16.45
CA ALA A 275 36.12 22.35 16.92
C ALA A 275 36.37 23.86 17.14
N PRO A 276 36.75 24.31 18.34
CA PRO A 276 37.02 25.71 18.59
C PRO A 276 38.21 26.15 17.73
N ALA A 277 38.14 27.34 17.15
CA ALA A 277 39.24 27.94 16.43
C ALA A 277 40.50 28.13 17.35
N ASP A 278 40.27 28.15 18.64
CA ASP A 278 41.29 28.28 19.68
C ASP A 278 41.20 27.07 20.63
N PRO A 279 42.22 26.18 20.71
CA PRO A 279 42.15 24.97 21.53
C PRO A 279 42.12 25.24 23.06
N ALA A 280 42.35 26.48 23.49
CA ALA A 280 42.27 26.91 24.89
C ALA A 280 40.83 27.26 25.33
N HIS A 281 39.90 27.40 24.42
CA HIS A 281 38.52 27.81 24.74
C HIS A 281 37.60 26.58 24.74
N VAL A 282 37.35 26.02 25.94
CA VAL A 282 36.39 24.94 26.13
C VAL A 282 34.97 25.59 26.19
N ILE A 283 34.19 25.35 25.17
CA ILE A 283 32.79 25.77 25.13
C ILE A 283 31.98 24.79 25.97
N GLU A 284 31.41 25.27 27.09
CA GLU A 284 30.49 24.44 27.88
C GLU A 284 29.22 24.08 27.07
N PRO A 285 28.67 22.85 27.26
CA PRO A 285 27.45 22.45 26.59
C PRO A 285 26.30 23.36 26.99
N ASP A 286 25.71 24.01 26.00
CA ASP A 286 24.56 24.90 26.13
C ASP A 286 23.31 24.13 26.60
N SER A 287 22.28 24.83 27.09
CA SER A 287 21.00 24.22 27.50
C SER A 287 20.37 23.36 26.41
N SER A 288 20.52 23.76 25.14
CA SER A 288 20.06 23.00 23.97
C SER A 288 20.76 21.65 23.79
N ALA A 289 22.03 21.53 24.21
CA ALA A 289 22.77 20.29 24.15
C ALA A 289 22.31 19.23 25.17
N ARG A 290 21.65 19.66 26.22
CA ARG A 290 21.06 18.79 27.27
C ARG A 290 19.68 18.27 26.92
N GLU A 291 19.05 18.85 25.92
CA GLU A 291 17.76 18.40 25.43
C GLU A 291 17.89 17.08 24.68
N LEU A 292 16.77 16.35 24.58
CA LEU A 292 16.68 15.16 23.76
C LEU A 292 17.02 15.48 22.29
N ALA A 293 18.04 14.83 21.76
CA ALA A 293 18.53 15.06 20.41
C ALA A 293 18.42 13.83 19.50
N MET A 294 18.57 12.63 20.05
CA MET A 294 18.67 11.39 19.27
C MET A 294 17.96 10.24 19.97
N ALA A 295 17.57 9.24 19.18
CA ALA A 295 17.05 7.97 19.69
C ALA A 295 17.73 6.82 18.95
N SER A 296 18.02 5.73 19.66
CA SER A 296 18.52 4.49 19.08
C SER A 296 17.74 3.29 19.61
N CYS A 297 17.71 2.23 18.83
CA CYS A 297 17.09 0.97 19.24
C CYS A 297 18.07 -0.19 19.08
N GLY A 298 17.91 -1.21 19.92
CA GLY A 298 18.77 -2.38 19.94
C GLY A 298 18.03 -3.70 19.84
N HIS A 299 18.80 -4.72 19.56
CA HIS A 299 18.32 -6.10 19.60
C HIS A 299 18.12 -6.63 21.04
N ASP A 300 18.55 -5.87 22.03
CA ASP A 300 18.31 -6.09 23.46
C ASP A 300 16.89 -5.73 23.91
N GLY A 301 16.07 -5.18 22.99
CA GLY A 301 14.71 -4.71 23.28
C GLY A 301 14.67 -3.34 23.94
N SER A 302 15.81 -2.67 24.10
CA SER A 302 15.88 -1.32 24.64
C SER A 302 15.79 -0.27 23.52
N VAL A 303 15.15 0.85 23.83
CA VAL A 303 15.21 2.07 23.05
C VAL A 303 15.82 3.14 23.93
N LYS A 304 16.91 3.73 23.50
CA LYS A 304 17.66 4.70 24.27
C LYS A 304 17.53 6.09 23.68
N LEU A 305 17.36 7.07 24.56
CA LEU A 305 17.24 8.48 24.24
C LEU A 305 18.54 9.17 24.63
N TRP A 306 19.07 10.03 23.76
CA TRP A 306 20.39 10.64 23.91
C TRP A 306 20.34 12.15 23.74
N ASN A 307 21.32 12.81 24.35
CA ASN A 307 21.60 14.21 24.14
C ASN A 307 23.03 14.41 23.61
N PHE A 308 23.42 15.64 23.34
CA PHE A 308 24.79 15.96 22.92
C PHE A 308 25.74 16.25 24.10
N ALA A 309 25.22 16.38 25.31
CA ALA A 309 26.03 16.74 26.47
C ALA A 309 26.73 15.57 27.13
N SER A 310 26.23 14.35 26.97
CA SER A 310 26.80 13.15 27.59
C SER A 310 26.83 11.95 26.63
N ALA A 311 27.73 11.03 26.89
CA ALA A 311 27.78 9.75 26.20
C ALA A 311 26.81 8.72 26.81
N ASP A 312 26.27 9.00 28.00
CA ASP A 312 25.31 8.13 28.67
C ASP A 312 23.89 8.44 28.21
N PRO A 313 22.99 7.44 28.13
CA PRO A 313 21.61 7.65 27.72
C PRO A 313 20.84 8.52 28.71
N LEU A 314 20.05 9.45 28.21
CA LEU A 314 19.18 10.31 28.99
C LEU A 314 18.04 9.50 29.64
N ALA A 315 17.49 8.56 28.90
CA ALA A 315 16.42 7.65 29.34
C ALA A 315 16.46 6.36 28.53
N GLU A 316 15.92 5.30 29.12
CA GLU A 316 15.74 4.00 28.47
C GLU A 316 14.27 3.62 28.50
N LEU A 317 13.71 3.30 27.33
CA LEU A 317 12.35 2.83 27.16
C LEU A 317 12.38 1.29 27.09
N SER A 318 11.93 0.63 28.16
CA SER A 318 12.13 -0.82 28.37
C SER A 318 10.87 -1.68 28.11
N GLY A 319 9.84 -1.13 27.44
CA GLY A 319 8.58 -1.86 27.23
C GLY A 319 8.61 -3.02 26.22
N HIS A 320 9.70 -3.18 25.46
CA HIS A 320 9.77 -4.19 24.39
C HIS A 320 10.41 -5.52 24.80
N ALA A 321 11.15 -5.54 25.90
CA ALA A 321 11.86 -6.76 26.31
C ALA A 321 10.88 -7.94 26.49
N PRO A 322 11.21 -9.16 26.08
CA PRO A 322 12.50 -9.65 25.54
C PRO A 322 12.66 -9.52 24.01
N HIS A 323 11.73 -8.83 23.32
CA HIS A 323 11.70 -8.78 21.86
C HIS A 323 12.61 -7.67 21.31
N ARG A 324 13.19 -7.92 20.14
CA ARG A 324 14.10 -6.97 19.46
C ARG A 324 13.31 -5.83 18.86
N VAL A 325 13.86 -4.62 18.94
CA VAL A 325 13.36 -3.47 18.19
C VAL A 325 14.11 -3.35 16.87
N SER A 326 13.39 -3.32 15.76
CA SER A 326 13.98 -3.34 14.41
C SER A 326 14.33 -1.94 13.92
N ARG A 327 13.42 -0.98 14.09
CA ARG A 327 13.52 0.40 13.62
C ARG A 327 12.87 1.35 14.59
N VAL A 328 13.35 2.58 14.56
CA VAL A 328 12.84 3.69 15.34
C VAL A 328 12.68 4.91 14.43
N ALA A 329 11.63 5.69 14.62
CA ALA A 329 11.40 6.91 13.87
C ALA A 329 10.78 7.99 14.75
N PHE A 330 11.28 9.23 14.64
CA PHE A 330 10.62 10.37 15.28
C PHE A 330 9.41 10.83 14.44
N HIS A 331 8.36 11.14 15.13
CA HIS A 331 7.26 11.91 14.55
C HIS A 331 7.76 13.32 14.16
N PRO A 332 7.26 13.95 13.08
CA PRO A 332 7.75 15.25 12.61
C PRO A 332 7.71 16.38 13.64
N SER A 333 6.92 16.24 14.70
CA SER A 333 6.92 17.19 15.83
C SER A 333 8.14 17.09 16.74
N GLY A 334 8.85 15.96 16.70
CA GLY A 334 9.93 15.68 17.65
C GLY A 334 9.48 15.25 19.06
N ARG A 335 8.16 15.23 19.33
CA ARG A 335 7.61 14.83 20.62
C ARG A 335 7.38 13.34 20.74
N PHE A 336 6.85 12.72 19.68
CA PHE A 336 6.52 11.29 19.70
C PHE A 336 7.57 10.47 18.97
N LEU A 337 7.76 9.25 19.44
CA LEU A 337 8.65 8.26 18.86
C LEU A 337 7.87 7.00 18.51
N GLY A 338 8.07 6.46 17.31
CA GLY A 338 7.50 5.20 16.89
C GLY A 338 8.57 4.12 16.84
N THR A 339 8.22 2.92 17.26
CA THR A 339 9.13 1.76 17.31
C THR A 339 8.48 0.55 16.69
N CYS A 340 9.23 -0.22 15.87
CA CYS A 340 8.81 -1.51 15.34
C CYS A 340 9.44 -2.64 16.15
N CYS A 341 8.61 -3.48 16.75
CA CYS A 341 9.04 -4.58 17.59
C CYS A 341 8.85 -5.94 16.89
N ARG A 342 9.68 -6.90 17.27
CA ARG A 342 9.62 -8.25 16.72
C ARG A 342 8.49 -9.11 17.32
N ASP A 343 7.74 -8.58 18.28
CA ASP A 343 6.50 -9.17 18.81
C ASP A 343 5.31 -9.12 17.82
N GLY A 344 5.45 -8.43 16.70
CA GLY A 344 4.38 -8.23 15.72
C GLY A 344 3.67 -6.88 15.85
N SER A 345 3.99 -6.10 16.88
CA SER A 345 3.42 -4.80 17.15
C SER A 345 4.35 -3.65 16.75
N TRP A 346 3.77 -2.48 16.56
CA TRP A 346 4.50 -1.23 16.61
C TRP A 346 3.92 -0.35 17.72
N ARG A 347 4.76 0.48 18.33
CA ARG A 347 4.37 1.28 19.48
C ARG A 347 4.67 2.75 19.28
N LEU A 348 3.85 3.59 19.89
CA LEU A 348 4.05 5.04 19.92
C LEU A 348 4.34 5.47 21.35
N TRP A 349 5.42 6.23 21.51
CA TRP A 349 5.91 6.72 22.79
C TRP A 349 5.85 8.24 22.83
N ASP A 350 5.57 8.79 23.99
CA ASP A 350 5.86 10.20 24.28
C ASP A 350 7.34 10.26 24.71
N ALA A 351 8.19 10.83 23.87
CA ALA A 351 9.64 10.87 24.11
C ALA A 351 10.04 11.79 25.25
N GLU A 352 9.19 12.77 25.61
CA GLU A 352 9.43 13.69 26.73
C GLU A 352 9.01 13.07 28.07
N ALA A 353 7.89 12.34 28.08
CA ALA A 353 7.39 11.67 29.27
C ALA A 353 7.99 10.26 29.48
N GLY A 354 8.60 9.68 28.44
CA GLY A 354 9.09 8.30 28.47
C GLY A 354 7.99 7.22 28.57
N MET A 355 6.76 7.56 28.20
CA MET A 355 5.58 6.71 28.38
C MET A 355 5.13 6.10 27.06
N GLU A 356 4.70 4.83 27.09
CA GLU A 356 4.01 4.18 25.99
C GLU A 356 2.59 4.73 25.87
N LEU A 357 2.26 5.30 24.70
CA LEU A 357 0.93 5.85 24.41
C LEU A 357 0.05 4.90 23.62
N LEU A 358 0.64 4.12 22.73
CA LEU A 358 -0.10 3.25 21.82
C LEU A 358 0.67 1.96 21.60
N HIS A 359 0.02 0.84 21.85
CA HIS A 359 0.41 -0.49 21.42
C HIS A 359 -0.51 -0.90 20.27
N GLN A 360 0.03 -1.03 19.07
CA GLN A 360 -0.74 -1.34 17.89
C GLN A 360 -0.32 -2.67 17.30
N GLU A 361 -1.23 -3.60 17.30
CA GLU A 361 -1.12 -4.88 16.62
C GLU A 361 -1.77 -4.84 15.23
N GLY A 362 -1.57 -5.88 14.43
CA GLY A 362 -2.24 -6.03 13.15
C GLY A 362 -1.40 -6.72 12.07
N HIS A 363 -0.07 -6.67 12.12
CA HIS A 363 0.77 -7.48 11.26
C HIS A 363 0.79 -8.94 11.71
N THR A 364 0.71 -9.88 10.77
CA THR A 364 0.79 -11.32 11.07
C THR A 364 2.21 -11.79 11.35
N ARG A 365 3.21 -11.01 10.89
CA ARG A 365 4.63 -11.16 11.21
C ARG A 365 5.20 -9.81 11.59
N PRO A 366 6.34 -9.75 12.28
CA PRO A 366 6.92 -8.51 12.77
C PRO A 366 7.00 -7.40 11.73
N PRO A 367 6.57 -6.16 12.07
CA PRO A 367 6.88 -4.99 11.28
C PRO A 367 8.39 -4.73 11.32
N HIS A 368 8.98 -4.38 10.17
CA HIS A 368 10.42 -4.16 10.06
C HIS A 368 10.76 -2.67 10.03
N ASP A 369 9.98 -1.86 9.33
CA ASP A 369 10.22 -0.43 9.15
C ASP A 369 8.95 0.39 9.42
N LEU A 370 9.15 1.61 9.90
CA LEU A 370 8.12 2.59 10.24
C LEU A 370 8.52 3.94 9.69
N ALA A 371 7.58 4.62 9.04
CA ALA A 371 7.79 6.00 8.61
C ALA A 371 6.54 6.85 8.90
N PHE A 372 6.76 8.07 9.41
CA PHE A 372 5.71 9.05 9.59
C PHE A 372 5.58 9.94 8.36
N GLN A 373 4.35 10.29 8.03
CA GLN A 373 4.06 11.29 7.01
C GLN A 373 4.52 12.68 7.48
N GLY A 374 4.98 13.53 6.58
CA GLY A 374 5.48 14.88 6.93
C GLY A 374 4.48 15.78 7.67
N ASP A 375 3.17 15.56 7.50
CA ASP A 375 2.13 16.26 8.25
C ASP A 375 1.99 15.74 9.69
N GLY A 376 2.44 14.51 9.96
CA GLY A 376 2.30 13.84 11.25
C GLY A 376 0.90 13.27 11.53
N SER A 377 0.05 13.12 10.52
CA SER A 377 -1.29 12.54 10.72
C SER A 377 -1.30 11.02 10.61
N VAL A 378 -0.37 10.46 9.84
CA VAL A 378 -0.38 9.06 9.40
C VAL A 378 0.99 8.44 9.59
N ALA A 379 1.01 7.19 9.99
CA ALA A 379 2.19 6.33 10.02
C ALA A 379 2.04 5.21 8.99
N ALA A 380 3.14 4.78 8.39
CA ALA A 380 3.17 3.61 7.53
C ALA A 380 4.16 2.59 8.07
N THR A 381 3.78 1.32 8.08
CA THR A 381 4.60 0.20 8.52
C THR A 381 4.77 -0.81 7.40
N GLY A 382 5.96 -1.37 7.29
CA GLY A 382 6.27 -2.47 6.40
C GLY A 382 6.61 -3.74 7.19
N GLY A 383 5.93 -4.85 6.89
CA GLY A 383 6.05 -6.09 7.66
C GLY A 383 6.79 -7.21 6.93
N LEU A 384 7.30 -8.15 7.72
CA LEU A 384 7.85 -9.41 7.21
C LEU A 384 6.76 -10.35 6.67
N ASP A 385 5.48 -9.98 6.82
CA ASP A 385 4.30 -10.64 6.25
C ASP A 385 4.06 -10.30 4.77
N ALA A 386 4.97 -9.58 4.14
CA ALA A 386 4.89 -9.05 2.77
C ALA A 386 3.84 -7.94 2.57
N PHE A 387 3.24 -7.46 3.64
CA PHE A 387 2.24 -6.41 3.60
C PHE A 387 2.80 -5.10 4.15
N GLY A 388 2.30 -4.01 3.61
CA GLY A 388 2.42 -2.70 4.21
C GLY A 388 1.08 -2.23 4.76
N ARG A 389 1.10 -1.45 5.82
CA ARG A 389 -0.09 -0.87 6.43
C ARG A 389 0.08 0.62 6.67
N VAL A 390 -1.00 1.35 6.52
CA VAL A 390 -1.05 2.79 6.78
C VAL A 390 -2.05 3.05 7.90
N TRP A 391 -1.61 3.72 8.95
CA TRP A 391 -2.34 3.93 10.19
C TRP A 391 -2.64 5.41 10.38
N ASP A 392 -3.87 5.78 10.69
CA ASP A 392 -4.21 7.13 11.12
C ASP A 392 -3.98 7.26 12.62
N LEU A 393 -3.01 8.06 13.02
CA LEU A 393 -2.65 8.27 14.42
C LEU A 393 -3.74 8.95 15.25
N ARG A 394 -4.65 9.69 14.60
CA ARG A 394 -5.74 10.41 15.26
C ARG A 394 -6.88 9.48 15.64
N THR A 395 -7.14 8.48 14.82
CA THR A 395 -8.24 7.53 15.00
C THR A 395 -7.77 6.16 15.47
N GLY A 396 -6.51 5.80 15.21
CA GLY A 396 -5.93 4.49 15.46
C GLY A 396 -6.35 3.44 14.42
N ARG A 397 -6.99 3.85 13.32
CA ARG A 397 -7.47 2.93 12.28
C ARG A 397 -6.44 2.68 11.20
N CYS A 398 -6.42 1.47 10.65
CA CYS A 398 -5.70 1.18 9.42
C CYS A 398 -6.48 1.78 8.23
N VAL A 399 -5.90 2.79 7.59
CA VAL A 399 -6.51 3.51 6.46
C VAL A 399 -6.34 2.76 5.16
N MET A 400 -5.19 2.09 5.00
CA MET A 400 -4.83 1.39 3.77
C MET A 400 -4.02 0.14 4.09
N PHE A 401 -4.39 -0.93 3.43
CA PHE A 401 -3.66 -2.19 3.39
C PHE A 401 -2.98 -2.32 2.02
N MET A 402 -1.67 -2.47 2.01
CA MET A 402 -0.86 -2.53 0.80
C MET A 402 -0.51 -3.98 0.50
N GLU A 403 -1.27 -4.58 -0.39
CA GLU A 403 -1.09 -5.94 -0.85
C GLU A 403 -0.44 -5.97 -2.24
N GLY A 404 0.50 -6.89 -2.44
CA GLY A 404 1.09 -7.10 -3.76
C GLY A 404 2.56 -7.55 -3.74
N HIS A 405 3.35 -7.22 -2.72
CA HIS A 405 4.69 -7.77 -2.59
C HIS A 405 4.65 -9.28 -2.33
N LEU A 406 5.60 -10.00 -2.94
CA LEU A 406 5.70 -11.46 -2.81
C LEU A 406 6.54 -11.89 -1.60
N LYS A 407 7.36 -11.00 -1.07
CA LYS A 407 8.24 -11.23 0.09
C LYS A 407 8.18 -10.06 1.05
N ALA A 408 8.83 -10.23 2.20
CA ALA A 408 8.92 -9.25 3.27
C ALA A 408 9.22 -7.82 2.78
N VAL A 409 8.54 -6.83 3.36
CA VAL A 409 8.78 -5.40 3.16
C VAL A 409 9.78 -4.93 4.20
N TYR A 410 10.96 -4.51 3.74
CA TYR A 410 12.07 -4.10 4.61
C TYR A 410 12.16 -2.60 4.83
N SER A 411 11.63 -1.79 3.93
CA SER A 411 11.70 -0.35 4.07
C SER A 411 10.47 0.35 3.52
N VAL A 412 10.12 1.45 4.17
CA VAL A 412 8.96 2.28 3.86
C VAL A 412 9.38 3.74 3.87
N SER A 413 8.97 4.52 2.89
CA SER A 413 9.30 5.95 2.82
C SER A 413 8.16 6.78 2.23
N TRP A 414 7.84 7.89 2.89
CA TRP A 414 6.86 8.85 2.42
C TRP A 414 7.45 9.85 1.43
N SER A 415 6.71 10.13 0.38
CA SER A 415 6.98 11.29 -0.45
C SER A 415 6.52 12.57 0.25
N PRO A 416 7.23 13.71 0.09
CA PRO A 416 6.83 15.00 0.66
C PRO A 416 5.43 15.46 0.23
N CYS A 417 4.90 14.96 -0.88
CA CYS A 417 3.53 15.21 -1.29
C CYS A 417 2.47 14.67 -0.31
N GLY A 418 2.84 13.69 0.52
CA GLY A 418 2.00 13.13 1.56
C GLY A 418 0.95 12.13 1.10
N TRP A 419 0.76 11.89 -0.19
CA TRP A 419 -0.15 10.84 -0.69
C TRP A 419 0.55 9.68 -1.39
N ARG A 420 1.86 9.78 -1.66
CA ARG A 420 2.65 8.69 -2.21
C ARG A 420 3.52 8.06 -1.16
N LEU A 421 3.57 6.75 -1.20
CA LEU A 421 4.40 5.92 -0.35
C LEU A 421 5.23 4.99 -1.21
N ALA A 422 6.50 4.81 -0.90
CA ALA A 422 7.34 3.79 -1.51
C ALA A 422 7.66 2.69 -0.52
N THR A 423 7.63 1.46 -0.98
CA THR A 423 7.98 0.26 -0.21
C THR A 423 9.07 -0.52 -0.93
N GLY A 424 10.05 -1.00 -0.19
CA GLY A 424 11.13 -1.86 -0.68
C GLY A 424 11.02 -3.26 -0.10
N SER A 425 11.10 -4.27 -0.95
CA SER A 425 10.85 -5.66 -0.56
C SER A 425 11.99 -6.59 -0.92
N GLY A 426 11.95 -7.77 -0.27
CA GLY A 426 12.80 -8.90 -0.58
C GLY A 426 12.47 -9.60 -1.90
N ASP A 427 11.42 -9.16 -2.61
CA ASP A 427 11.10 -9.61 -3.97
C ASP A 427 11.89 -8.86 -5.06
N ASN A 428 12.88 -8.04 -4.65
CA ASN A 428 13.75 -7.24 -5.50
C ASN A 428 13.05 -6.06 -6.18
N THR A 429 11.80 -5.80 -5.82
CA THR A 429 11.00 -4.70 -6.38
C THR A 429 10.78 -3.60 -5.34
N ALA A 430 10.76 -2.36 -5.82
CA ALA A 430 10.19 -1.24 -5.08
C ALA A 430 8.82 -0.92 -5.67
N ARG A 431 7.83 -0.71 -4.81
CA ARG A 431 6.48 -0.33 -5.23
C ARG A 431 6.14 1.06 -4.74
N VAL A 432 5.44 1.79 -5.57
CA VAL A 432 4.93 3.12 -5.26
C VAL A 432 3.41 3.06 -5.18
N TRP A 433 2.88 3.53 -4.08
CA TRP A 433 1.46 3.48 -3.74
C TRP A 433 0.87 4.88 -3.68
N ASP A 434 -0.39 5.03 -4.06
CA ASP A 434 -1.16 6.27 -3.90
C ASP A 434 -2.29 6.05 -2.88
N LEU A 435 -2.29 6.85 -1.80
CA LEU A 435 -3.32 6.78 -0.76
C LEU A 435 -4.71 7.19 -1.27
N ARG A 436 -4.77 8.06 -2.27
CA ARG A 436 -6.04 8.58 -2.79
C ARG A 436 -6.81 7.53 -3.56
N THR A 437 -6.09 6.75 -4.38
CA THR A 437 -6.65 5.64 -5.16
C THR A 437 -6.58 4.31 -4.41
N ARG A 438 -5.80 4.24 -3.31
CA ARG A 438 -5.52 3.02 -2.53
C ARG A 438 -4.95 1.88 -3.39
N GLN A 439 -4.19 2.22 -4.41
CA GLN A 439 -3.64 1.26 -5.38
C GLN A 439 -2.13 1.44 -5.54
N CYS A 440 -1.48 0.40 -6.04
CA CYS A 440 -0.11 0.46 -6.50
C CYS A 440 -0.06 1.25 -7.81
N LEU A 441 0.65 2.38 -7.82
CA LEU A 441 0.85 3.20 -9.01
C LEU A 441 1.87 2.57 -9.96
N HIS A 442 2.96 2.05 -9.40
CA HIS A 442 4.05 1.52 -10.19
C HIS A 442 4.88 0.50 -9.42
N THR A 443 5.36 -0.52 -10.13
CA THR A 443 6.31 -1.52 -9.61
C THR A 443 7.63 -1.37 -10.34
N ILE A 444 8.69 -1.05 -9.61
CA ILE A 444 10.03 -0.83 -10.12
C ILE A 444 10.85 -2.12 -9.87
N PRO A 445 11.33 -2.84 -10.89
CA PRO A 445 12.30 -3.92 -10.73
C PRO A 445 13.67 -3.30 -10.40
N ALA A 446 13.85 -2.93 -9.12
CA ALA A 446 14.92 -2.03 -8.75
C ALA A 446 16.29 -2.70 -8.66
N HIS A 447 16.39 -3.92 -8.16
CA HIS A 447 17.67 -4.57 -7.89
C HIS A 447 17.67 -6.06 -8.30
N GLY A 448 18.85 -6.63 -8.48
CA GLY A 448 19.01 -8.08 -8.68
C GLY A 448 18.91 -8.89 -7.39
N SER A 449 18.87 -8.22 -6.24
CA SER A 449 18.77 -8.79 -4.90
C SER A 449 17.78 -8.00 -4.07
N LEU A 450 17.52 -8.42 -2.83
CA LEU A 450 16.56 -7.74 -1.96
C LEU A 450 16.92 -6.26 -1.75
N ILE A 451 15.88 -5.45 -1.58
CA ILE A 451 15.98 -4.02 -1.28
C ILE A 451 16.00 -3.86 0.23
N SER A 452 17.08 -3.26 0.75
CA SER A 452 17.25 -3.00 2.19
C SER A 452 16.64 -1.69 2.62
N SER A 453 16.76 -0.65 1.79
CA SER A 453 16.27 0.69 2.14
C SER A 453 15.77 1.44 0.91
N VAL A 454 14.72 2.22 1.12
CA VAL A 454 14.11 3.09 0.13
C VAL A 454 13.91 4.46 0.77
N ARG A 455 14.30 5.54 0.08
CA ARG A 455 14.10 6.91 0.57
C ARG A 455 13.67 7.82 -0.56
N TRP A 456 12.66 8.65 -0.27
CA TRP A 456 12.29 9.77 -1.11
C TRP A 456 13.17 10.98 -0.82
N GLN A 457 13.41 11.81 -1.84
CA GLN A 457 13.88 13.16 -1.63
C GLN A 457 13.00 13.88 -0.61
N ARG A 458 13.62 14.55 0.37
CA ARG A 458 12.88 15.14 1.50
C ARG A 458 12.16 16.44 1.18
N THR A 459 12.64 17.21 0.18
CA THR A 459 12.15 18.56 -0.13
C THR A 459 10.96 18.57 -1.06
N GLN A 460 11.10 18.07 -2.29
CA GLN A 460 10.09 18.13 -3.35
C GLN A 460 9.58 16.77 -3.80
N GLY A 461 10.30 15.69 -3.48
CA GLY A 461 9.95 14.33 -3.89
C GLY A 461 10.12 14.09 -5.39
N LEU A 462 11.18 14.68 -6.01
CA LEU A 462 11.43 14.58 -7.43
C LEU A 462 12.18 13.30 -7.83
N TYR A 463 12.77 12.61 -6.87
CA TYR A 463 13.44 11.34 -7.08
C TYR A 463 13.28 10.39 -5.90
N LEU A 464 13.43 9.11 -6.19
CA LEU A 464 13.42 8.00 -5.25
C LEU A 464 14.77 7.32 -5.29
N LEU A 465 15.29 6.95 -4.12
CA LEU A 465 16.50 6.16 -3.99
C LEU A 465 16.14 4.76 -3.49
N THR A 466 16.84 3.78 -4.01
CA THR A 466 16.75 2.38 -3.57
C THR A 466 18.14 1.81 -3.35
N ALA A 467 18.34 1.18 -2.21
CA ALA A 467 19.57 0.47 -1.89
C ALA A 467 19.31 -1.01 -1.76
N GLY A 468 20.20 -1.83 -2.31
CA GLY A 468 20.02 -3.27 -2.34
C GLY A 468 21.22 -4.07 -1.80
N TYR A 469 21.00 -5.36 -1.62
CA TYR A 469 22.03 -6.31 -1.24
C TYR A 469 22.97 -6.67 -2.39
N ASP A 470 22.72 -6.12 -3.60
CA ASP A 470 23.63 -6.16 -4.75
C ASP A 470 24.75 -5.11 -4.67
N SER A 471 24.95 -4.48 -3.50
CA SER A 471 25.93 -3.43 -3.24
C SER A 471 25.76 -2.18 -4.12
N THR A 472 24.61 -2.00 -4.74
CA THR A 472 24.32 -0.84 -5.58
C THR A 472 23.28 0.08 -4.94
N LEU A 473 23.42 1.38 -5.21
CA LEU A 473 22.44 2.40 -4.93
C LEU A 473 21.88 2.90 -6.27
N ARG A 474 20.57 2.93 -6.45
CA ARG A 474 19.92 3.38 -7.67
C ARG A 474 19.01 4.56 -7.41
N LEU A 475 19.04 5.49 -8.35
CA LEU A 475 18.21 6.69 -8.35
C LEU A 475 17.15 6.59 -9.43
N TRP A 476 15.91 6.95 -9.09
CA TRP A 476 14.76 6.87 -9.97
C TRP A 476 14.07 8.22 -10.08
N ALA A 477 13.75 8.64 -11.30
CA ALA A 477 13.02 9.88 -11.52
C ALA A 477 11.56 9.75 -11.10
N ASP A 478 11.00 10.77 -10.44
CA ASP A 478 9.55 10.85 -10.20
C ASP A 478 8.79 10.87 -11.54
N ARG A 479 7.62 10.24 -11.58
CA ARG A 479 6.69 10.11 -12.72
C ARG A 479 7.15 9.18 -13.85
N SER A 480 8.38 9.29 -14.35
CA SER A 480 8.87 8.44 -15.44
C SER A 480 9.37 7.07 -14.93
N TRP A 481 9.76 6.99 -13.67
CA TRP A 481 10.34 5.80 -13.03
C TRP A 481 11.54 5.23 -13.78
N GLN A 482 12.20 6.09 -14.56
CA GLN A 482 13.44 5.72 -15.24
C GLN A 482 14.64 5.84 -14.28
N PRO A 483 15.61 4.93 -14.39
CA PRO A 483 16.84 5.04 -13.62
C PRO A 483 17.62 6.27 -14.09
N LEU A 484 17.98 7.14 -13.14
CA LEU A 484 18.81 8.33 -13.40
C LEU A 484 20.28 8.01 -13.28
N ASN A 485 20.64 7.24 -12.25
CA ASN A 485 22.04 6.86 -11.97
C ASN A 485 22.07 5.54 -11.17
N THR A 486 23.20 4.82 -11.29
CA THR A 486 23.48 3.62 -10.51
C THR A 486 24.87 3.78 -9.90
N LEU A 487 24.92 3.96 -8.59
CA LEU A 487 26.13 4.20 -7.84
C LEU A 487 26.69 2.86 -7.32
N ARG A 488 27.97 2.63 -7.56
CA ARG A 488 28.71 1.46 -7.10
C ARG A 488 29.93 1.92 -6.33
N GLY A 489 30.27 1.23 -5.25
CA GLY A 489 31.43 1.62 -4.46
C GLY A 489 31.55 0.87 -3.14
N HIS A 490 30.47 0.24 -2.65
CA HIS A 490 30.53 -0.67 -1.52
C HIS A 490 30.94 -2.07 -1.96
N ASP A 491 31.80 -2.71 -1.15
CA ASP A 491 32.27 -4.08 -1.40
C ASP A 491 31.26 -5.14 -0.95
N SER A 492 30.29 -4.75 -0.14
CA SER A 492 29.27 -5.65 0.38
C SER A 492 27.87 -4.99 0.34
N ARG A 493 26.87 -5.74 0.80
CA ARG A 493 25.47 -5.32 0.80
C ARG A 493 25.27 -4.00 1.53
N ILE A 494 24.46 -3.11 0.93
CA ILE A 494 24.05 -1.86 1.57
C ILE A 494 22.90 -2.17 2.52
N MET A 495 23.02 -1.70 3.78
CA MET A 495 22.04 -1.97 4.83
C MET A 495 21.08 -0.79 5.04
N GLY A 496 21.60 0.43 4.96
CA GLY A 496 20.84 1.65 5.19
C GLY A 496 21.19 2.74 4.19
N LEU A 497 20.25 3.66 4.03
CA LEU A 497 20.31 4.78 3.10
C LEU A 497 19.58 5.97 3.71
N ASP A 498 20.14 7.16 3.58
CA ASP A 498 19.41 8.39 3.87
C ASP A 498 19.84 9.53 2.95
N VAL A 499 19.01 10.58 2.87
CA VAL A 499 19.21 11.76 2.03
C VAL A 499 19.28 12.99 2.92
N ALA A 500 20.26 13.84 2.68
CA ALA A 500 20.36 15.12 3.35
C ALA A 500 19.15 16.01 3.05
N HIS A 501 18.75 16.84 4.00
CA HIS A 501 17.56 17.67 3.87
C HIS A 501 17.71 18.76 2.78
N ASP A 502 18.93 19.21 2.55
CA ASP A 502 19.29 20.21 1.54
C ASP A 502 19.63 19.61 0.16
N ASP A 503 19.48 18.28 -0.03
CA ASP A 503 19.83 17.55 -1.25
C ASP A 503 21.33 17.63 -1.63
N SER A 504 22.20 18.00 -0.69
CA SER A 504 23.64 18.11 -0.94
C SER A 504 24.35 16.76 -0.96
N TYR A 505 23.94 15.86 -0.05
CA TYR A 505 24.57 14.56 0.15
C TYR A 505 23.55 13.43 0.24
N VAL A 506 23.98 12.26 -0.18
CA VAL A 506 23.31 10.98 0.10
C VAL A 506 24.27 10.14 0.93
N ALA A 507 23.81 9.54 2.03
CA ALA A 507 24.58 8.63 2.84
C ALA A 507 24.13 7.19 2.63
N THR A 508 25.08 6.29 2.56
CA THR A 508 24.85 4.84 2.54
C THR A 508 25.72 4.17 3.58
N CYS A 509 25.17 3.20 4.29
CA CYS A 509 25.91 2.35 5.21
C CYS A 509 25.84 0.89 4.76
N SER A 510 26.93 0.15 4.97
CA SER A 510 27.09 -1.18 4.41
C SER A 510 27.55 -2.20 5.45
N TYR A 511 27.40 -3.45 5.07
CA TYR A 511 27.92 -4.61 5.77
C TYR A 511 29.47 -4.65 5.76
N ASP A 512 30.11 -3.93 4.83
CA ASP A 512 31.58 -3.72 4.77
C ASP A 512 32.13 -2.85 5.92
N ARG A 513 31.29 -2.43 6.86
CA ARG A 513 31.59 -1.59 8.03
C ARG A 513 31.86 -0.13 7.70
N THR A 514 31.71 0.28 6.44
CA THR A 514 31.90 1.66 6.01
C THR A 514 30.56 2.37 5.79
N PHE A 515 30.58 3.67 5.98
CA PHE A 515 29.58 4.53 5.38
C PHE A 515 30.23 5.39 4.30
N LYS A 516 29.44 5.75 3.30
CA LYS A 516 29.87 6.60 2.18
C LYS A 516 28.93 7.75 2.00
N LEU A 517 29.52 8.91 1.73
CA LEU A 517 28.80 10.10 1.30
C LEU A 517 28.94 10.23 -0.22
N TRP A 518 27.83 10.52 -0.86
CA TRP A 518 27.75 10.75 -2.29
C TRP A 518 27.33 12.18 -2.53
N ALA A 519 28.03 12.89 -3.41
CA ALA A 519 27.74 14.26 -3.77
C ALA A 519 27.80 14.43 -5.29
N PRO A 520 27.11 15.43 -5.87
CA PRO A 520 27.31 15.78 -7.26
C PRO A 520 28.75 16.24 -7.46
N GLU A 521 29.38 15.79 -8.53
CA GLU A 521 30.66 16.35 -8.96
C GLU A 521 30.47 17.82 -9.33
N THR A 522 31.29 18.70 -8.74
CA THR A 522 31.26 20.16 -8.94
C THR A 522 31.82 20.55 -10.28
#